data_1161c77cf3d927c4e6d2e215eb65c36e
#
_entry.id   1161c77cf3d927c4e6d2e215eb65c36e
#
_cell.length_a   1.000
_cell.length_b   1.000
_cell.length_c   1.000
_cell.angle_alpha   90.00
_cell.angle_beta   90.00
_cell.angle_gamma   90.00
#
_symmetry.space_group_name_H-M   'P 1'
#
loop_
_entity.id
_entity.type
_entity.pdbx_description
1 polymer ?
#
loop_
_entity_poly.entity_id
_entity_poly.type
_entity_poly.pdbx_seq_one_letter_code
_entity_poly.pdbx_strand_id
1 'polypeptide(L)'
;MKKVILLAAAVMMMAGCGFLKNSSSTNQTASSEQTSAVATQDSNAAMTAGQGAGNALNALYTQYKKDGKYDYKNMQNALNTVTLVANCEGLKDNYKNKTYLTEFGKGLIASSLGLVTQSNVETVTNSLVEMVKSNENVQTAQTKVQQGASTAADYANTASQYASSISSLLNLFSGK
;
A
#
# COMPACT_ATOMS: atom_id res chain seq x y z
N MET A 1 22.36 23.90 -29.14
CA MET A 1 22.74 23.83 -27.72
C MET A 1 21.62 23.07 -27.00
N LYS A 2 21.84 21.81 -26.71
CA LYS A 2 20.84 20.91 -26.11
C LYS A 2 21.00 21.00 -24.60
N LYS A 3 20.01 21.53 -23.90
CA LYS A 3 19.98 21.57 -22.44
C LYS A 3 19.46 20.21 -21.94
N VAL A 4 20.34 19.39 -21.43
CA VAL A 4 20.04 18.16 -20.72
C VAL A 4 19.63 18.56 -19.30
N ILE A 5 18.35 18.43 -18.98
CA ILE A 5 17.85 18.58 -17.60
C ILE A 5 18.01 17.22 -16.93
N LEU A 6 19.01 17.13 -16.06
CA LEU A 6 19.23 15.97 -15.21
C LEU A 6 18.23 16.03 -14.04
N LEU A 7 17.16 15.26 -14.11
CA LEU A 7 16.23 15.11 -13.00
C LEU A 7 16.79 14.05 -12.05
N ALA A 8 17.43 14.51 -10.98
CA ALA A 8 17.88 13.63 -9.91
C ALA A 8 16.65 13.16 -9.11
N ALA A 9 16.24 11.92 -9.34
CA ALA A 9 15.27 11.24 -8.50
C ALA A 9 15.97 10.83 -7.20
N ALA A 10 15.70 11.56 -6.12
CA ALA A 10 16.09 11.16 -4.78
C ALA A 10 15.21 9.99 -4.34
N VAL A 11 15.68 8.78 -4.56
CA VAL A 11 15.12 7.57 -3.95
C VAL A 11 15.60 7.54 -2.50
N MET A 12 14.76 7.97 -1.57
CA MET A 12 15.00 7.72 -0.15
C MET A 12 14.72 6.24 0.14
N MET A 13 15.77 5.44 0.07
CA MET A 13 15.77 4.10 0.63
C MET A 13 15.76 4.22 2.15
N MET A 14 14.62 4.03 2.77
CA MET A 14 14.54 3.64 4.17
C MET A 14 14.80 2.13 4.26
N ALA A 15 16.07 1.76 4.16
CA ALA A 15 16.53 0.46 4.59
C ALA A 15 16.72 0.52 6.11
N GLY A 16 15.90 -0.20 6.83
CA GLY A 16 16.04 -0.28 8.28
C GLY A 16 15.21 -1.39 8.88
N CYS A 17 15.58 -2.62 8.68
CA CYS A 17 15.38 -3.66 9.68
C CYS A 17 16.47 -4.72 9.50
N GLY A 18 17.56 -4.53 10.25
CA GLY A 18 18.57 -5.54 10.44
C GLY A 18 17.99 -6.75 11.16
N PHE A 19 17.90 -7.85 10.45
CA PHE A 19 17.62 -9.17 11.03
C PHE A 19 18.91 -9.71 11.62
N LEU A 20 19.19 -9.39 12.89
CA LEU A 20 20.25 -10.02 13.66
C LEU A 20 19.77 -11.37 14.18
N LYS A 21 20.18 -12.42 13.46
CA LYS A 21 20.11 -13.80 13.93
C LYS A 21 21.20 -13.99 14.98
N ASN A 22 20.84 -13.99 16.25
CA ASN A 22 21.73 -14.41 17.31
C ASN A 22 21.22 -15.72 17.92
N SER A 23 21.96 -16.80 17.63
CA SER A 23 21.81 -18.09 18.30
C SER A 23 22.53 -18.03 19.64
N SER A 24 21.81 -18.21 20.72
CA SER A 24 22.38 -18.80 21.95
C SER A 24 21.25 -19.35 22.82
N SER A 25 21.36 -20.63 23.07
CA SER A 25 20.62 -21.41 24.06
C SER A 25 20.66 -20.79 25.45
N THR A 26 19.53 -20.65 26.09
CA THR A 26 19.35 -21.02 27.50
C THR A 26 17.88 -21.12 27.84
N ASN A 27 17.48 -22.27 28.38
CA ASN A 27 16.18 -22.53 29.00
C ASN A 27 15.89 -21.49 30.09
N GLN A 28 14.71 -20.86 30.02
CA GLN A 28 13.91 -20.60 31.22
C GLN A 28 12.46 -20.30 30.89
N THR A 29 11.60 -21.00 31.59
CA THR A 29 10.16 -20.91 31.77
C THR A 29 9.69 -19.47 32.00
N ALA A 30 8.83 -18.92 31.13
CA ALA A 30 7.83 -17.93 31.52
C ALA A 30 6.77 -17.80 30.43
N SER A 31 5.62 -18.31 30.74
CA SER A 31 4.33 -18.13 30.12
C SER A 31 3.91 -16.66 30.31
N SER A 32 3.40 -16.01 29.26
CA SER A 32 2.53 -14.83 29.21
C SER A 32 3.03 -13.51 28.56
N GLU A 33 4.31 -13.31 28.21
CA GLU A 33 4.73 -12.06 27.55
C GLU A 33 4.82 -12.12 26.01
N GLN A 34 4.78 -13.31 25.43
CA GLN A 34 4.99 -13.50 23.99
C GLN A 34 3.80 -13.06 23.13
N THR A 35 2.59 -13.03 23.70
CA THR A 35 1.36 -12.65 22.98
C THR A 35 1.27 -11.13 22.73
N SER A 36 1.79 -10.33 23.66
CA SER A 36 1.74 -8.86 23.53
C SER A 36 2.74 -8.31 22.51
N ALA A 37 3.93 -8.90 22.41
CA ALA A 37 4.97 -8.46 21.48
C ALA A 37 4.61 -8.75 20.02
N VAL A 38 4.02 -9.91 19.73
CA VAL A 38 3.55 -10.28 18.38
C VAL A 38 2.39 -9.39 17.97
N ALA A 39 1.42 -9.15 18.85
CA ALA A 39 0.27 -8.28 18.53
C ALA A 39 0.70 -6.82 18.28
N THR A 40 1.73 -6.32 18.96
CA THR A 40 2.24 -4.97 18.75
C THR A 40 2.98 -4.84 17.42
N GLN A 41 3.71 -5.86 17.01
CA GLN A 41 4.43 -5.88 15.74
C GLN A 41 3.45 -5.92 14.55
N ASP A 42 2.40 -6.72 14.61
CA ASP A 42 1.37 -6.78 13.58
C ASP A 42 0.58 -5.47 13.47
N SER A 43 0.31 -4.82 14.59
CA SER A 43 -0.36 -3.51 14.64
C SER A 43 0.47 -2.42 13.97
N ASN A 44 1.78 -2.36 14.24
CA ASN A 44 2.68 -1.39 13.60
C ASN A 44 2.82 -1.64 12.10
N ALA A 45 2.91 -2.91 11.69
CA ALA A 45 2.96 -3.29 10.28
C ALA A 45 1.67 -2.89 9.54
N ALA A 46 0.50 -3.11 10.14
CA ALA A 46 -0.78 -2.71 9.59
C ALA A 46 -0.89 -1.19 9.43
N MET A 47 -0.50 -0.42 10.44
CA MET A 47 -0.50 1.05 10.38
C MET A 47 0.43 1.58 9.29
N THR A 48 1.66 1.03 9.19
CA THR A 48 2.63 1.42 8.15
C THR A 48 2.10 1.10 6.75
N ALA A 49 1.50 -0.08 6.56
CA ALA A 49 0.86 -0.45 5.31
C ALA A 49 -0.30 0.50 4.96
N GLY A 50 -1.13 0.85 5.94
CA GLY A 50 -2.19 1.85 5.78
C GLY A 50 -1.66 3.22 5.36
N GLN A 51 -0.53 3.67 5.92
CA GLN A 51 0.13 4.92 5.53
C GLN A 51 0.63 4.87 4.08
N GLY A 52 1.28 3.78 3.69
CA GLY A 52 1.73 3.58 2.32
C GLY A 52 0.57 3.59 1.31
N ALA A 53 -0.52 2.90 1.66
CA ALA A 53 -1.74 2.89 0.87
C ALA A 53 -2.40 4.27 0.77
N GLY A 54 -2.46 5.03 1.86
CA GLY A 54 -3.03 6.38 1.88
C GLY A 54 -2.24 7.37 1.02
N ASN A 55 -0.91 7.32 1.06
CA ASN A 55 -0.05 8.13 0.20
C ASN A 55 -0.26 7.81 -1.29
N ALA A 56 -0.28 6.52 -1.63
CA ALA A 56 -0.50 6.08 -3.01
C ALA A 56 -1.90 6.49 -3.52
N LEU A 57 -2.92 6.34 -2.68
CA LEU A 57 -4.29 6.74 -2.99
C LEU A 57 -4.41 8.25 -3.23
N ASN A 58 -3.77 9.07 -2.38
CA ASN A 58 -3.74 10.51 -2.57
C ASN A 58 -3.06 10.91 -3.89
N ALA A 59 -1.94 10.27 -4.23
CA ALA A 59 -1.25 10.51 -5.49
C ALA A 59 -2.12 10.15 -6.71
N LEU A 60 -2.80 9.00 -6.67
CA LEU A 60 -3.75 8.58 -7.70
C LEU A 60 -4.91 9.56 -7.85
N TYR A 61 -5.50 9.99 -6.74
CA TYR A 61 -6.62 10.93 -6.77
C TYR A 61 -6.21 12.32 -7.27
N THR A 62 -5.03 12.80 -6.91
CA THR A 62 -4.49 14.06 -7.40
C THR A 62 -4.36 14.04 -8.93
N GLN A 63 -3.83 12.95 -9.48
CA GLN A 63 -3.72 12.78 -10.92
C GLN A 63 -5.11 12.62 -11.58
N TYR A 64 -6.00 11.84 -10.96
CA TYR A 64 -7.38 11.69 -11.42
C TYR A 64 -8.11 13.04 -11.51
N LYS A 65 -7.98 13.89 -10.51
CA LYS A 65 -8.58 15.25 -10.54
C LYS A 65 -8.03 16.11 -11.67
N LYS A 66 -6.75 15.97 -11.98
CA LYS A 66 -6.10 16.71 -13.05
C LYS A 66 -6.55 16.25 -14.44
N ASP A 67 -6.64 14.92 -14.64
CA ASP A 67 -6.85 14.32 -15.96
C ASP A 67 -8.35 13.99 -16.22
N GLY A 68 -9.21 14.08 -15.20
CA GLY A 68 -10.63 13.73 -15.26
C GLY A 68 -10.92 12.23 -15.40
N LYS A 69 -9.87 11.40 -15.43
CA LYS A 69 -9.96 9.94 -15.57
C LYS A 69 -8.73 9.26 -15.00
N TYR A 70 -8.89 7.99 -14.63
CA TYR A 70 -7.76 7.12 -14.33
C TYR A 70 -7.20 6.50 -15.62
N ASP A 71 -5.90 6.69 -15.86
CA ASP A 71 -5.20 6.11 -16.99
C ASP A 71 -4.03 5.24 -16.50
N TYR A 72 -4.21 3.91 -16.55
CA TYR A 72 -3.20 2.94 -16.13
C TYR A 72 -1.98 2.88 -17.06
N LYS A 73 -2.06 3.46 -18.28
CA LYS A 73 -0.93 3.59 -19.21
C LYS A 73 0.01 4.73 -18.82
N ASN A 74 -0.50 5.67 -18.04
CA ASN A 74 0.34 6.71 -17.45
C ASN A 74 1.27 6.05 -16.42
N MET A 75 2.58 6.21 -16.60
CA MET A 75 3.62 5.55 -15.78
C MET A 75 3.46 5.89 -14.29
N GLN A 76 3.14 7.14 -13.95
CA GLN A 76 2.96 7.56 -12.56
C GLN A 76 1.74 6.89 -11.92
N ASN A 77 0.63 6.79 -12.67
CA ASN A 77 -0.57 6.08 -12.22
C ASN A 77 -0.28 4.59 -12.04
N ALA A 78 0.45 3.98 -12.98
CA ALA A 78 0.83 2.57 -12.88
C ALA A 78 1.70 2.29 -11.65
N LEU A 79 2.71 3.12 -11.39
CA LEU A 79 3.56 3.03 -10.19
C LEU A 79 2.75 3.19 -8.90
N ASN A 80 1.90 4.22 -8.83
CA ASN A 80 1.08 4.48 -7.65
C ASN A 80 0.08 3.34 -7.41
N THR A 81 -0.48 2.74 -8.48
CA THR A 81 -1.37 1.59 -8.37
C THR A 81 -0.63 0.37 -7.81
N VAL A 82 0.54 0.05 -8.35
CA VAL A 82 1.34 -1.08 -7.85
C VAL A 82 1.75 -0.84 -6.39
N THR A 83 2.12 0.39 -6.03
CA THR A 83 2.42 0.77 -4.65
C THR A 83 1.21 0.62 -3.74
N LEU A 84 0.01 1.05 -4.17
CA LEU A 84 -1.22 0.87 -3.42
C LEU A 84 -1.52 -0.60 -3.16
N VAL A 85 -1.47 -1.42 -4.21
CA VAL A 85 -1.74 -2.86 -4.14
C VAL A 85 -0.74 -3.56 -3.22
N ALA A 86 0.55 -3.25 -3.32
CA ALA A 86 1.59 -3.82 -2.46
C ALA A 86 1.35 -3.50 -0.98
N ASN A 87 0.92 -2.28 -0.65
CA ASN A 87 0.58 -1.90 0.72
C ASN A 87 -0.74 -2.51 1.21
N CYS A 88 -1.61 -2.94 0.31
CA CYS A 88 -2.88 -3.60 0.66
C CYS A 88 -2.77 -5.13 0.76
N GLU A 89 -1.62 -5.74 0.45
CA GLU A 89 -1.46 -7.20 0.43
C GLU A 89 -1.88 -7.86 1.74
N GLY A 90 -1.45 -7.30 2.87
CA GLY A 90 -1.78 -7.82 4.19
C GLY A 90 -3.30 -7.86 4.50
N LEU A 91 -4.10 -7.08 3.78
CA LEU A 91 -5.56 -7.13 3.92
C LEU A 91 -6.15 -8.45 3.44
N LYS A 92 -5.50 -9.14 2.49
CA LYS A 92 -5.96 -10.43 1.95
C LYS A 92 -6.08 -11.48 3.06
N ASP A 93 -5.09 -11.53 3.94
CA ASP A 93 -5.03 -12.52 5.03
C ASP A 93 -5.70 -12.03 6.31
N ASN A 94 -5.80 -10.71 6.48
CA ASN A 94 -6.26 -10.06 7.71
C ASN A 94 -7.64 -9.38 7.60
N TYR A 95 -8.43 -9.64 6.55
CA TYR A 95 -9.72 -8.98 6.33
C TYR A 95 -10.78 -9.24 7.41
N LYS A 96 -10.60 -10.26 8.26
CA LYS A 96 -11.43 -10.54 9.43
C LYS A 96 -10.80 -10.10 10.75
N ASN A 97 -9.55 -9.67 10.74
CA ASN A 97 -8.84 -9.23 11.93
C ASN A 97 -9.16 -7.76 12.22
N LYS A 98 -10.08 -7.53 13.17
CA LYS A 98 -10.52 -6.15 13.50
C LYS A 98 -9.38 -5.25 13.94
N THR A 99 -8.41 -5.77 14.70
CA THR A 99 -7.25 -4.97 15.14
C THR A 99 -6.42 -4.54 13.95
N TYR A 100 -6.09 -5.46 13.04
CA TYR A 100 -5.35 -5.15 11.82
C TYR A 100 -6.07 -4.09 10.97
N LEU A 101 -7.38 -4.27 10.73
CA LEU A 101 -8.18 -3.33 9.94
C LEU A 101 -8.25 -1.94 10.59
N THR A 102 -8.35 -1.88 11.92
CA THR A 102 -8.36 -0.62 12.66
C THR A 102 -7.03 0.13 12.52
N GLU A 103 -5.90 -0.55 12.71
CA GLU A 103 -4.57 0.08 12.59
C GLU A 103 -4.26 0.46 11.14
N PHE A 104 -4.62 -0.37 10.18
CA PHE A 104 -4.55 -0.04 8.75
C PHE A 104 -5.38 1.21 8.43
N GLY A 105 -6.61 1.28 8.91
CA GLY A 105 -7.50 2.44 8.74
C GLY A 105 -6.93 3.72 9.34
N LYS A 106 -6.31 3.66 10.52
CA LYS A 106 -5.59 4.81 11.12
C LYS A 106 -4.47 5.30 10.22
N GLY A 107 -3.68 4.38 9.66
CA GLY A 107 -2.62 4.71 8.70
C GLY A 107 -3.16 5.38 7.44
N LEU A 108 -4.25 4.86 6.88
CA LEU A 108 -4.95 5.45 5.74
C LEU A 108 -5.38 6.90 6.01
N ILE A 109 -6.06 7.15 7.14
CA ILE A 109 -6.50 8.50 7.52
C ILE A 109 -5.30 9.44 7.63
N ALA A 110 -4.23 8.99 8.31
CA ALA A 110 -3.07 9.83 8.60
C ALA A 110 -2.33 10.32 7.35
N SER A 111 -2.37 9.56 6.25
CA SER A 111 -1.53 9.84 5.07
C SER A 111 -2.29 10.15 3.77
N SER A 112 -3.61 10.02 3.77
CA SER A 112 -4.43 10.29 2.58
C SER A 112 -4.74 11.78 2.35
N LEU A 113 -4.22 12.68 3.16
CA LEU A 113 -4.44 14.14 3.09
C LEU A 113 -5.93 14.52 3.03
N GLY A 114 -6.75 13.87 3.85
CA GLY A 114 -8.17 14.15 3.99
C GLY A 114 -9.09 13.45 2.99
N LEU A 115 -8.56 12.64 2.07
CA LEU A 115 -9.38 11.79 1.21
C LEU A 115 -10.10 10.71 2.02
N VAL A 116 -9.38 10.08 2.94
CA VAL A 116 -9.93 9.13 3.90
C VAL A 116 -10.10 9.83 5.23
N THR A 117 -11.28 9.74 5.78
CA THR A 117 -11.69 10.35 7.04
C THR A 117 -12.33 9.28 7.92
N GLN A 118 -12.58 9.61 9.17
CA GLN A 118 -13.27 8.69 10.09
C GLN A 118 -14.65 8.25 9.56
N SER A 119 -15.32 9.09 8.76
CA SER A 119 -16.65 8.78 8.23
C SER A 119 -16.65 7.84 7.03
N ASN A 120 -15.54 7.72 6.29
CA ASN A 120 -15.47 6.87 5.09
C ASN A 120 -14.38 5.79 5.13
N VAL A 121 -13.57 5.72 6.18
CA VAL A 121 -12.45 4.77 6.30
C VAL A 121 -12.89 3.32 6.17
N GLU A 122 -14.04 2.96 6.72
CA GLU A 122 -14.57 1.61 6.63
C GLU A 122 -14.92 1.26 5.18
N THR A 123 -15.63 2.15 4.47
CA THR A 123 -15.99 1.96 3.06
C THR A 123 -14.74 1.83 2.18
N VAL A 124 -13.75 2.70 2.40
CA VAL A 124 -12.49 2.66 1.64
C VAL A 124 -11.72 1.39 1.94
N THR A 125 -11.58 1.00 3.22
CA THR A 125 -10.87 -0.22 3.61
C THR A 125 -11.55 -1.47 3.03
N ASN A 126 -12.87 -1.56 3.06
CA ASN A 126 -13.61 -2.66 2.45
C ASN A 126 -13.40 -2.72 0.93
N SER A 127 -13.40 -1.58 0.25
CA SER A 127 -13.10 -1.51 -1.18
C SER A 127 -11.67 -2.00 -1.50
N LEU A 128 -10.69 -1.67 -0.65
CA LEU A 128 -9.32 -2.16 -0.79
C LEU A 128 -9.21 -3.66 -0.51
N VAL A 129 -9.94 -4.18 0.48
CA VAL A 129 -10.04 -5.63 0.76
C VAL A 129 -10.58 -6.37 -0.47
N GLU A 130 -11.69 -5.91 -1.03
CA GLU A 130 -12.27 -6.54 -2.22
C GLU A 130 -11.34 -6.44 -3.44
N MET A 131 -10.65 -5.34 -3.60
CA MET A 131 -9.66 -5.16 -4.67
C MET A 131 -8.54 -6.22 -4.60
N VAL A 132 -7.97 -6.48 -3.42
CA VAL A 132 -6.87 -7.45 -3.28
C VAL A 132 -7.35 -8.90 -3.23
N LYS A 133 -8.58 -9.16 -2.79
CA LYS A 133 -9.17 -10.51 -2.80
C LYS A 133 -9.59 -10.95 -4.19
N SER A 134 -10.07 -10.04 -5.03
CA SER A 134 -10.50 -10.35 -6.39
C SER A 134 -9.33 -10.61 -7.35
N ASN A 135 -8.09 -10.40 -6.93
CA ASN A 135 -6.94 -10.49 -7.81
C ASN A 135 -5.82 -11.35 -7.20
N GLU A 136 -5.53 -12.49 -7.83
CA GLU A 136 -4.51 -13.44 -7.37
C GLU A 136 -3.06 -12.93 -7.56
N ASN A 137 -2.88 -11.84 -8.33
CA ASN A 137 -1.57 -11.31 -8.71
C ASN A 137 -0.97 -10.28 -7.72
N VAL A 138 -1.52 -10.13 -6.51
CA VAL A 138 -0.99 -9.19 -5.50
C VAL A 138 0.48 -9.46 -5.19
N GLN A 139 0.86 -10.72 -4.98
CA GLN A 139 2.25 -11.11 -4.73
C GLN A 139 3.19 -10.74 -5.88
N THR A 140 2.72 -10.84 -7.14
CA THR A 140 3.51 -10.47 -8.31
C THR A 140 3.80 -8.96 -8.33
N ALA A 141 2.85 -8.11 -7.93
CA ALA A 141 3.05 -6.67 -7.84
C ALA A 141 4.13 -6.31 -6.81
N GLN A 142 4.06 -6.90 -5.62
CA GLN A 142 5.02 -6.67 -4.55
C GLN A 142 6.44 -7.15 -4.92
N THR A 143 6.56 -8.34 -5.47
CA THR A 143 7.84 -8.89 -5.91
C THR A 143 8.50 -8.00 -6.97
N LYS A 144 7.73 -7.48 -7.92
CA LYS A 144 8.22 -6.59 -8.97
C LYS A 144 8.71 -5.25 -8.40
N VAL A 145 8.01 -4.67 -7.44
CA VAL A 145 8.44 -3.43 -6.77
C VAL A 145 9.75 -3.63 -6.02
N GLN A 146 9.89 -4.76 -5.31
CA GLN A 146 11.10 -5.06 -4.52
C GLN A 146 12.32 -5.40 -5.36
N GLN A 147 12.14 -5.99 -6.52
CA GLN A 147 13.24 -6.43 -7.37
C GLN A 147 13.83 -5.33 -8.26
N GLY A 148 13.17 -4.17 -8.37
CA GLY A 148 13.66 -3.03 -9.16
C GLY A 148 13.87 -3.32 -10.67
N ALA A 149 13.47 -4.51 -11.13
CA ALA A 149 13.73 -5.03 -12.46
C ALA A 149 12.55 -4.84 -13.44
N SER A 150 11.53 -4.04 -13.04
CA SER A 150 10.30 -3.94 -13.80
C SER A 150 10.39 -2.87 -14.89
N THR A 151 9.98 -3.22 -16.09
CA THR A 151 9.80 -2.26 -17.19
C THR A 151 8.52 -1.45 -17.01
N ALA A 152 8.41 -0.32 -17.70
CA ALA A 152 7.17 0.47 -17.76
C ALA A 152 5.96 -0.36 -18.17
N ALA A 153 6.16 -1.33 -19.09
CA ALA A 153 5.14 -2.25 -19.54
C ALA A 153 4.63 -3.19 -18.42
N ASP A 154 5.52 -3.66 -17.55
CA ASP A 154 5.14 -4.52 -16.41
C ASP A 154 4.27 -3.79 -15.41
N TYR A 155 4.61 -2.52 -15.10
CA TYR A 155 3.78 -1.68 -14.24
C TYR A 155 2.42 -1.42 -14.86
N ALA A 156 2.36 -1.05 -16.15
CA ALA A 156 1.10 -0.82 -16.85
C ALA A 156 0.23 -2.09 -16.92
N ASN A 157 0.82 -3.25 -17.19
CA ASN A 157 0.12 -4.53 -17.20
C ASN A 157 -0.45 -4.87 -15.83
N THR A 158 0.33 -4.69 -14.77
CA THR A 158 -0.16 -4.89 -13.41
C THR A 158 -1.28 -3.89 -13.08
N ALA A 159 -1.09 -2.60 -13.36
CA ALA A 159 -2.08 -1.57 -13.09
C ALA A 159 -3.39 -1.77 -13.89
N SER A 160 -3.32 -2.34 -15.09
CA SER A 160 -4.51 -2.63 -15.91
C SER A 160 -5.46 -3.62 -15.24
N GLN A 161 -4.92 -4.57 -14.49
CA GLN A 161 -5.71 -5.59 -13.78
C GLN A 161 -6.54 -4.96 -12.64
N TYR A 162 -6.09 -3.84 -12.09
CA TYR A 162 -6.75 -3.13 -11.01
C TYR A 162 -7.53 -1.89 -11.50
N ALA A 163 -7.52 -1.62 -12.82
CA ALA A 163 -8.04 -0.37 -13.36
C ALA A 163 -9.50 -0.10 -13.01
N SER A 164 -10.35 -1.13 -13.06
CA SER A 164 -11.77 -1.02 -12.69
C SER A 164 -11.93 -0.70 -11.20
N SER A 165 -11.25 -1.45 -10.32
CA SER A 165 -11.32 -1.24 -8.87
C SER A 165 -10.80 0.13 -8.46
N ILE A 166 -9.67 0.55 -9.05
CA ILE A 166 -9.10 1.89 -8.81
C ILE A 166 -10.05 2.99 -9.29
N SER A 167 -10.61 2.86 -10.48
CA SER A 167 -11.58 3.85 -10.99
C SER A 167 -12.79 3.96 -10.07
N SER A 168 -13.35 2.84 -9.62
CA SER A 168 -14.46 2.81 -8.68
C SER A 168 -14.09 3.47 -7.34
N LEU A 169 -12.91 3.17 -6.82
CA LEU A 169 -12.40 3.75 -5.59
C LEU A 169 -12.22 5.27 -5.70
N LEU A 170 -11.64 5.76 -6.81
CA LEU A 170 -11.45 7.20 -7.06
C LEU A 170 -12.79 7.93 -7.21
N ASN A 171 -13.79 7.28 -7.81
CA ASN A 171 -15.14 7.82 -7.94
C ASN A 171 -15.84 8.03 -6.59
N LEU A 172 -15.51 7.25 -5.55
CA LEU A 172 -16.04 7.48 -4.19
C LEU A 172 -15.67 8.88 -3.65
N PHE A 173 -14.55 9.42 -4.08
CA PHE A 173 -14.07 10.73 -3.64
C PHE A 173 -14.54 11.89 -4.55
N SER A 174 -15.00 11.59 -5.78
CA SER A 174 -15.39 12.60 -6.76
C SER A 174 -16.80 13.14 -6.54
N GLY A 175 -17.63 12.41 -5.82
CA GLY A 175 -19.02 12.75 -5.53
C GLY A 175 -19.22 13.66 -4.30
N LYS A 176 -18.14 14.27 -3.79
CA LYS A 176 -18.16 15.18 -2.63
C LYS A 176 -18.04 16.63 -3.06
#